data_99e39ae1c6ce7a3afd1002eca89a8a16
#
_entry.id   99e39ae1c6ce7a3afd1002eca89a8a16
#
_cell.length_a   1.000
_cell.length_b   1.000
_cell.length_c   1.000
_cell.angle_alpha   90.00
_cell.angle_beta   90.00
_cell.angle_gamma   90.00
#
_symmetry.space_group_name_H-M   'P 1'
#
loop_
_entity.id
_entity.type
_entity.pdbx_description
1 polymer ?
#
loop_
_entity_poly.entity_id
_entity_poly.type
_entity_poly.pdbx_seq_one_letter_code
_entity_poly.pdbx_strand_id
1 'polypeptide(L)'
;VRPVAAPLQAKTITSAAHAMPHGASWADSFSCLFFQDGLPVTPDGQRAYEISSRRSDQRFRLRLGIDPVLATPWHRDRLANALATIGFGKRQGPWSEDGNHLVSLLLPIGVGIVFGGNHSMAAGIANGEGFVTSTDVQDLTPLYSHVRYDGLDFLRNHDGAQLSQPEDEEPGMLFEIGRLMVERGVAAGVEYVDPEPAAAPSMSGGDGYYKVLINGQDA
;
A
#
# COMPACT_ATOMS: atom_id res chain seq x y z
N VAL A 1 8.68 13.15 3.21
CA VAL A 1 8.24 11.90 2.57
C VAL A 1 8.16 12.06 1.05
N ARG A 2 7.31 12.95 0.53
CA ARG A 2 7.03 13.06 -0.92
C ARG A 2 8.29 13.18 -1.81
N PRO A 3 9.29 14.03 -1.53
CA PRO A 3 10.47 14.13 -2.39
C PRO A 3 11.27 12.84 -2.51
N VAL A 4 11.23 11.98 -1.49
CA VAL A 4 11.90 10.67 -1.49
C VAL A 4 11.03 9.60 -2.17
N ALA A 5 9.72 9.63 -1.97
CA ALA A 5 8.81 8.64 -2.56
C ALA A 5 8.54 8.88 -4.06
N ALA A 6 8.66 10.12 -4.56
CA ALA A 6 8.34 10.43 -5.96
C ALA A 6 9.28 9.75 -6.98
N PRO A 7 10.62 9.70 -6.79
CA PRO A 7 11.49 8.91 -7.67
C PRO A 7 11.10 7.42 -7.69
N LEU A 8 10.84 6.85 -6.51
CA LEU A 8 10.40 5.46 -6.40
C LEU A 8 9.06 5.21 -7.11
N GLN A 9 8.09 6.11 -6.95
CA GLN A 9 6.81 6.08 -7.68
C GLN A 9 7.00 6.12 -9.20
N ALA A 10 7.87 7.00 -9.70
CA ALA A 10 8.17 7.06 -11.11
C ALA A 10 8.85 5.78 -11.61
N LYS A 11 9.79 5.25 -10.85
CA LYS A 11 10.51 4.00 -11.16
C LYS A 11 9.56 2.81 -11.23
N THR A 12 8.66 2.63 -10.26
CA THR A 12 7.69 1.52 -10.24
C THR A 12 6.75 1.54 -11.44
N ILE A 13 6.32 2.73 -11.89
CA ILE A 13 5.47 2.88 -13.07
C ILE A 13 6.27 2.62 -14.36
N THR A 14 7.48 3.17 -14.47
CA THR A 14 8.29 3.07 -15.70
C THR A 14 8.93 1.70 -15.87
N SER A 15 9.20 0.96 -14.80
CA SER A 15 9.73 -0.40 -14.88
C SER A 15 8.81 -1.33 -15.69
N ALA A 16 7.51 -1.11 -15.64
CA ALA A 16 6.54 -1.85 -16.45
C ALA A 16 6.74 -1.66 -17.98
N ALA A 17 7.29 -0.52 -18.41
CA ALA A 17 7.59 -0.25 -19.81
C ALA A 17 8.76 -1.13 -20.31
N HIS A 18 9.62 -1.54 -19.40
CA HIS A 18 10.82 -2.35 -19.67
C HIS A 18 10.66 -3.81 -19.28
N ALA A 19 9.67 -4.16 -18.46
CA ALA A 19 9.47 -5.51 -17.95
C ALA A 19 9.01 -6.46 -19.04
N MET A 20 9.57 -7.66 -19.02
CA MET A 20 9.02 -8.83 -19.71
C MET A 20 7.65 -9.18 -19.11
N PRO A 21 6.77 -9.93 -19.82
CA PRO A 21 5.35 -10.11 -19.46
C PRO A 21 5.03 -10.66 -18.06
N HIS A 22 6.02 -10.96 -17.25
CA HIS A 22 5.88 -11.53 -15.90
C HIS A 22 6.72 -10.76 -14.86
N GLY A 23 6.70 -9.43 -14.91
CA GLY A 23 7.37 -8.59 -13.92
C GLY A 23 6.90 -8.88 -12.49
N ALA A 24 7.83 -8.87 -11.54
CA ALA A 24 7.55 -9.05 -10.13
C ALA A 24 6.52 -8.03 -9.63
N SER A 25 5.47 -8.52 -9.01
CA SER A 25 4.51 -7.69 -8.28
C SER A 25 5.05 -7.46 -6.87
N TRP A 26 5.14 -6.23 -6.45
CA TRP A 26 5.35 -5.85 -5.04
C TRP A 26 4.12 -6.19 -4.18
N ALA A 27 3.15 -6.90 -4.75
CA ALA A 27 1.76 -6.88 -4.40
C ALA A 27 1.39 -7.66 -3.13
N ASP A 28 2.30 -8.37 -2.48
CA ASP A 28 1.85 -9.30 -1.46
C ASP A 28 2.09 -8.84 -0.02
N SER A 29 2.94 -7.82 0.22
CA SER A 29 3.16 -7.34 1.58
C SER A 29 3.92 -5.99 1.62
N PHE A 30 3.60 -5.13 2.61
CA PHE A 30 4.34 -3.89 2.87
C PHE A 30 5.82 -4.15 3.19
N SER A 31 6.14 -5.32 3.69
CA SER A 31 7.49 -5.74 4.00
C SER A 31 8.33 -5.92 2.75
N CYS A 32 7.75 -6.24 1.59
CA CYS A 32 8.47 -6.25 0.33
C CYS A 32 9.06 -4.89 -0.06
N LEU A 33 8.53 -3.79 0.47
CA LEU A 33 9.12 -2.46 0.26
C LEU A 33 10.42 -2.27 1.06
N PHE A 34 10.51 -2.84 2.26
CA PHE A 34 11.62 -2.60 3.18
C PHE A 34 12.54 -3.81 3.31
N PHE A 35 12.01 -4.98 3.67
CA PHE A 35 12.78 -6.21 3.90
C PHE A 35 11.89 -7.44 3.74
N GLN A 36 12.50 -8.63 3.69
CA GLN A 36 11.77 -9.89 3.46
C GLN A 36 10.87 -10.28 4.64
N ASP A 37 9.62 -10.65 4.33
CA ASP A 37 8.58 -11.00 5.31
C ASP A 37 8.92 -12.19 6.21
N GLY A 38 9.69 -13.12 5.71
CA GLY A 38 9.96 -14.38 6.41
C GLY A 38 10.92 -14.29 7.58
N LEU A 39 11.63 -13.15 7.73
CA LEU A 39 12.67 -13.01 8.75
C LEU A 39 12.10 -12.47 10.07
N PRO A 40 12.47 -13.05 11.23
CA PRO A 40 12.08 -12.51 12.51
C PRO A 40 12.78 -11.17 12.76
N VAL A 41 12.05 -10.20 13.32
CA VAL A 41 12.57 -8.86 13.63
C VAL A 41 12.74 -8.62 15.13
N THR A 42 12.08 -9.41 15.97
CA THR A 42 12.16 -9.31 17.44
C THR A 42 13.05 -10.41 18.05
N PRO A 43 13.53 -10.25 19.29
CA PRO A 43 14.31 -11.29 19.98
C PRO A 43 13.55 -12.61 20.21
N ASP A 44 12.24 -12.55 20.37
CA ASP A 44 11.34 -13.69 20.57
C ASP A 44 10.85 -14.32 19.25
N GLY A 45 11.36 -13.83 18.11
CA GLY A 45 11.14 -14.46 16.80
C GLY A 45 9.92 -13.94 16.02
N GLN A 46 9.24 -12.88 16.46
CA GLN A 46 8.10 -12.31 15.74
C GLN A 46 8.56 -11.63 14.44
N ARG A 47 7.71 -11.69 13.43
CA ARG A 47 7.94 -11.10 12.11
C ARG A 47 7.29 -9.71 12.02
N ALA A 48 7.68 -8.95 11.02
CA ALA A 48 7.21 -7.58 10.84
C ALA A 48 5.67 -7.47 10.78
N TYR A 49 5.00 -8.36 10.07
CA TYR A 49 3.54 -8.35 9.94
C TYR A 49 2.80 -8.73 11.23
N GLU A 50 3.47 -9.43 12.16
CA GLU A 50 2.89 -9.83 13.44
C GLU A 50 2.89 -8.69 14.46
N ILE A 51 3.85 -7.77 14.34
CA ILE A 51 4.00 -6.63 15.25
C ILE A 51 3.46 -5.31 14.68
N SER A 52 3.35 -5.17 13.36
CA SER A 52 2.72 -4.00 12.76
C SER A 52 1.22 -3.97 13.08
N SER A 53 0.71 -2.79 13.42
CA SER A 53 -0.71 -2.64 13.71
C SER A 53 -1.50 -2.44 12.44
N ARG A 54 -2.52 -3.29 12.21
CA ARG A 54 -3.48 -3.11 11.13
C ARG A 54 -4.71 -2.35 11.66
N ARG A 55 -5.09 -1.26 11.00
CA ARG A 55 -6.21 -0.38 11.36
C ARG A 55 -7.31 -0.50 10.29
N SER A 56 -8.05 -1.58 10.32
CA SER A 56 -9.08 -1.89 9.31
C SER A 56 -10.33 -1.00 9.39
N ASP A 57 -10.54 -0.32 10.51
CA ASP A 57 -11.63 0.63 10.78
C ASP A 57 -11.35 2.05 10.27
N GLN A 58 -10.10 2.34 9.90
CA GLN A 58 -9.70 3.65 9.41
C GLN A 58 -9.65 3.68 7.88
N ARG A 59 -10.02 4.83 7.31
CA ARG A 59 -9.94 5.09 5.88
C ARG A 59 -9.27 6.43 5.65
N PHE A 60 -8.45 6.49 4.62
CA PHE A 60 -7.76 7.71 4.22
C PHE A 60 -7.86 7.89 2.73
N ARG A 61 -8.03 9.12 2.30
CA ARG A 61 -8.05 9.49 0.89
C ARG A 61 -6.66 9.94 0.46
N LEU A 62 -6.17 9.35 -0.63
CA LEU A 62 -4.90 9.71 -1.26
C LEU A 62 -5.19 10.34 -2.63
N ARG A 63 -4.64 11.51 -2.88
CA ARG A 63 -4.76 12.23 -4.16
C ARG A 63 -3.66 11.75 -5.08
N LEU A 64 -4.01 11.15 -6.21
CA LEU A 64 -3.06 10.48 -7.11
C LEU A 64 -2.00 11.43 -7.69
N GLY A 65 -2.31 12.72 -7.85
CA GLY A 65 -1.34 13.73 -8.32
C GLY A 65 -0.46 14.33 -7.24
N ILE A 66 -0.71 14.04 -5.95
CA ILE A 66 -0.07 14.74 -4.83
C ILE A 66 0.54 13.78 -3.83
N ASP A 67 -0.23 12.79 -3.39
CA ASP A 67 0.20 11.88 -2.35
C ASP A 67 1.01 10.72 -2.95
N PRO A 68 2.05 10.21 -2.29
CA PRO A 68 2.86 9.13 -2.85
C PRO A 68 2.06 7.82 -2.86
N VAL A 69 1.79 7.31 -4.06
CA VAL A 69 1.09 6.05 -4.29
C VAL A 69 1.92 5.19 -5.22
N LEU A 70 2.42 4.07 -4.74
CA LEU A 70 3.29 3.17 -5.48
C LEU A 70 2.44 2.15 -6.25
N ALA A 71 2.24 2.41 -7.53
CA ALA A 71 1.58 1.50 -8.45
C ALA A 71 2.64 0.71 -9.23
N THR A 72 2.45 -0.59 -9.38
CA THR A 72 3.34 -1.50 -10.10
C THR A 72 2.60 -2.16 -11.27
N PRO A 73 2.32 -1.42 -12.35
CA PRO A 73 1.72 -2.03 -13.52
C PRO A 73 2.68 -3.11 -14.07
N TRP A 74 2.13 -4.28 -14.35
CA TRP A 74 2.91 -5.46 -14.72
C TRP A 74 2.82 -5.81 -16.21
N HIS A 75 2.00 -5.09 -17.00
CA HIS A 75 1.79 -5.39 -18.42
C HIS A 75 1.87 -4.11 -19.24
N ARG A 76 2.88 -4.03 -20.09
CA ARG A 76 3.20 -2.84 -20.91
C ARG A 76 2.01 -2.34 -21.74
N ASP A 77 1.34 -3.22 -22.48
CA ASP A 77 0.26 -2.80 -23.38
C ASP A 77 -0.99 -2.35 -22.62
N ARG A 78 -1.27 -2.96 -21.44
CA ARG A 78 -2.34 -2.50 -20.55
C ARG A 78 -2.01 -1.13 -19.97
N LEU A 79 -0.75 -0.88 -19.56
CA LEU A 79 -0.30 0.42 -19.10
C LEU A 79 -0.44 1.46 -20.22
N ALA A 80 0.07 1.17 -21.43
CA ALA A 80 -0.05 2.06 -22.57
C ALA A 80 -1.51 2.38 -22.90
N ASN A 81 -2.40 1.38 -22.88
CA ASN A 81 -3.83 1.58 -23.09
C ASN A 81 -4.45 2.46 -21.99
N ALA A 82 -4.14 2.20 -20.71
CA ALA A 82 -4.65 3.01 -19.60
C ALA A 82 -4.20 4.47 -19.72
N LEU A 83 -2.91 4.70 -19.96
CA LEU A 83 -2.36 6.06 -20.18
C LEU A 83 -2.99 6.78 -21.37
N ALA A 84 -3.30 6.06 -22.45
CA ALA A 84 -3.92 6.64 -23.65
C ALA A 84 -5.42 6.95 -23.49
N THR A 85 -6.13 6.19 -22.63
CA THR A 85 -7.60 6.21 -22.63
C THR A 85 -8.23 6.77 -21.35
N ILE A 86 -7.54 6.76 -20.23
CA ILE A 86 -8.02 7.29 -18.94
C ILE A 86 -7.45 8.69 -18.73
N GLY A 87 -8.29 9.65 -18.34
CA GLY A 87 -7.92 11.02 -18.02
C GLY A 87 -8.89 12.04 -18.62
N PHE A 88 -8.82 13.26 -18.13
CA PHE A 88 -9.64 14.36 -18.65
C PHE A 88 -9.41 14.55 -20.16
N GLY A 89 -10.49 14.62 -20.92
CA GLY A 89 -10.45 14.73 -22.37
C GLY A 89 -10.10 13.45 -23.13
N LYS A 90 -9.87 12.34 -22.46
CA LYS A 90 -9.62 11.02 -23.05
C LYS A 90 -10.90 10.18 -23.18
N ARG A 91 -10.82 9.07 -23.94
CA ARG A 91 -11.99 8.26 -24.31
C ARG A 91 -12.80 7.72 -23.11
N GLN A 92 -12.14 7.33 -22.02
CA GLN A 92 -12.80 6.79 -20.81
C GLN A 92 -13.18 7.89 -19.81
N GLY A 93 -12.81 9.15 -20.08
CA GLY A 93 -13.07 10.27 -19.17
C GLY A 93 -12.06 10.38 -18.03
N PRO A 94 -12.28 11.32 -17.09
CA PRO A 94 -11.43 11.52 -15.94
C PRO A 94 -11.29 10.25 -15.12
N TRP A 95 -10.15 10.11 -14.44
CA TRP A 95 -9.93 8.97 -13.56
C TRP A 95 -10.95 8.96 -12.41
N SER A 96 -11.53 7.82 -12.13
CA SER A 96 -12.45 7.61 -11.01
C SER A 96 -12.14 6.29 -10.30
N GLU A 97 -12.32 6.29 -8.98
CA GLU A 97 -12.18 5.11 -8.14
C GLU A 97 -13.29 4.08 -8.45
N ASP A 98 -12.93 2.81 -8.44
CA ASP A 98 -13.88 1.68 -8.52
C ASP A 98 -13.44 0.55 -7.56
N GLY A 99 -14.26 -0.51 -7.46
CA GLY A 99 -14.01 -1.62 -6.54
C GLY A 99 -12.75 -2.46 -6.83
N ASN A 100 -12.06 -2.21 -7.94
CA ASN A 100 -10.80 -2.89 -8.28
C ASN A 100 -9.57 -2.13 -7.78
N HIS A 101 -9.74 -0.89 -7.29
CA HIS A 101 -8.66 -0.07 -6.78
C HIS A 101 -8.41 -0.37 -5.30
N LEU A 102 -7.39 -1.16 -5.03
CA LEU A 102 -7.03 -1.62 -3.69
C LEU A 102 -5.69 -1.03 -3.27
N VAL A 103 -5.68 -0.32 -2.14
CA VAL A 103 -4.48 0.38 -1.63
C VAL A 103 -4.32 0.14 -0.14
N SER A 104 -3.14 -0.30 0.28
CA SER A 104 -2.70 -0.28 1.67
C SER A 104 -1.94 1.00 1.96
N LEU A 105 -2.34 1.74 2.97
CA LEU A 105 -1.66 2.96 3.42
C LEU A 105 -0.68 2.63 4.54
N LEU A 106 0.57 3.04 4.37
CA LEU A 106 1.62 2.90 5.38
C LEU A 106 1.73 4.17 6.25
N LEU A 107 1.41 4.06 7.52
CA LEU A 107 1.61 5.12 8.50
C LEU A 107 2.90 4.88 9.30
N PRO A 108 3.60 5.92 9.77
CA PRO A 108 3.25 7.35 9.66
C PRO A 108 3.67 8.01 8.35
N ILE A 109 4.35 7.31 7.44
CA ILE A 109 4.94 7.92 6.24
C ILE A 109 3.92 8.40 5.20
N GLY A 110 2.67 7.92 5.24
CA GLY A 110 1.61 8.32 4.30
C GLY A 110 1.85 7.87 2.87
N VAL A 111 2.44 6.69 2.67
CA VAL A 111 2.70 6.09 1.36
C VAL A 111 1.65 5.00 1.08
N GLY A 112 0.96 5.09 -0.04
CA GLY A 112 0.03 4.07 -0.51
C GLY A 112 0.73 3.01 -1.35
N ILE A 113 0.48 1.72 -1.06
CA ILE A 113 0.93 0.58 -1.88
C ILE A 113 -0.28 0.01 -2.61
N VAL A 114 -0.21 -0.04 -3.93
CA VAL A 114 -1.31 -0.53 -4.79
C VAL A 114 -1.18 -2.03 -4.99
N PHE A 115 -2.20 -2.79 -4.61
CA PHE A 115 -2.28 -4.22 -4.88
C PHE A 115 -3.47 -4.62 -5.77
N GLY A 116 -4.32 -3.65 -6.16
CA GLY A 116 -5.37 -3.80 -7.16
C GLY A 116 -5.48 -2.56 -8.04
N GLY A 117 -5.81 -2.73 -9.35
CA GLY A 117 -6.01 -1.62 -10.28
C GLY A 117 -4.73 -0.90 -10.74
N ASN A 118 -3.56 -1.53 -10.66
CA ASN A 118 -2.26 -0.91 -10.90
C ASN A 118 -2.14 -0.11 -12.20
N HIS A 119 -2.72 -0.58 -13.32
CA HIS A 119 -2.61 0.11 -14.61
C HIS A 119 -3.43 1.40 -14.66
N SER A 120 -4.68 1.38 -14.15
CA SER A 120 -5.52 2.58 -14.07
C SER A 120 -5.01 3.57 -13.02
N MET A 121 -4.51 3.07 -11.88
CA MET A 121 -3.85 3.90 -10.87
C MET A 121 -2.64 4.64 -11.44
N ALA A 122 -1.79 3.95 -12.20
CA ALA A 122 -0.65 4.59 -12.88
C ALA A 122 -1.11 5.68 -13.85
N ALA A 123 -2.24 5.51 -14.53
CA ALA A 123 -2.81 6.56 -15.39
C ALA A 123 -3.31 7.77 -14.58
N GLY A 124 -4.00 7.56 -13.47
CA GLY A 124 -4.41 8.63 -12.54
C GLY A 124 -3.23 9.41 -12.00
N ILE A 125 -2.18 8.71 -11.55
CA ILE A 125 -0.92 9.30 -11.07
C ILE A 125 -0.27 10.14 -12.17
N ALA A 126 -0.11 9.59 -13.38
CA ALA A 126 0.55 10.28 -14.50
C ALA A 126 -0.22 11.52 -14.97
N ASN A 127 -1.55 11.51 -14.89
CA ASN A 127 -2.39 12.65 -15.21
C ASN A 127 -2.51 13.65 -14.05
N GLY A 128 -2.13 13.29 -12.84
CA GLY A 128 -2.38 14.08 -11.63
C GLY A 128 -3.87 14.17 -11.26
N GLU A 129 -4.65 13.15 -11.61
CA GLU A 129 -6.11 13.15 -11.50
C GLU A 129 -6.61 12.09 -10.50
N GLY A 130 -7.68 12.44 -9.79
CA GLY A 130 -8.44 11.53 -8.94
C GLY A 130 -7.85 11.36 -7.55
N PHE A 131 -8.57 10.58 -6.79
CA PHE A 131 -8.17 10.14 -5.45
C PHE A 131 -8.59 8.68 -5.27
N VAL A 132 -7.91 7.98 -4.39
CA VAL A 132 -8.25 6.61 -3.99
C VAL A 132 -8.38 6.54 -2.47
N THR A 133 -9.34 5.77 -2.00
CA THR A 133 -9.54 5.51 -0.57
C THR A 133 -8.76 4.27 -0.15
N SER A 134 -8.00 4.35 0.94
CA SER A 134 -7.28 3.19 1.45
C SER A 134 -8.24 2.07 1.84
N THR A 135 -7.96 0.85 1.38
CA THR A 135 -8.72 -0.35 1.77
C THR A 135 -8.17 -1.00 3.03
N ASP A 136 -6.90 -0.73 3.30
CA ASP A 136 -6.16 -1.21 4.47
C ASP A 136 -5.21 -0.10 4.96
N VAL A 137 -4.95 -0.08 6.27
CA VAL A 137 -4.01 0.85 6.89
C VAL A 137 -3.07 0.07 7.78
N GLN A 138 -1.78 0.24 7.57
CA GLN A 138 -0.75 -0.42 8.34
C GLN A 138 0.10 0.61 9.08
N ASP A 139 0.18 0.48 10.39
CA ASP A 139 1.00 1.33 11.24
C ASP A 139 2.37 0.67 11.47
N LEU A 140 3.41 1.29 10.93
CA LEU A 140 4.79 0.83 11.04
C LEU A 140 5.45 1.23 12.37
N THR A 141 4.79 2.03 13.19
CA THR A 141 5.35 2.56 14.44
C THR A 141 5.99 1.48 15.33
N PRO A 142 5.38 0.30 15.53
CA PRO A 142 5.99 -0.74 16.36
C PRO A 142 7.29 -1.30 15.78
N LEU A 143 7.50 -1.23 14.46
CA LEU A 143 8.72 -1.75 13.81
C LEU A 143 9.97 -0.95 14.14
N TYR A 144 9.84 0.35 14.40
CA TYR A 144 10.99 1.24 14.62
C TYR A 144 11.81 0.90 15.88
N SER A 145 11.22 0.22 16.86
CA SER A 145 11.95 -0.29 18.02
C SER A 145 12.81 -1.52 17.71
N HIS A 146 12.52 -2.24 16.64
CA HIS A 146 13.11 -3.53 16.30
C HIS A 146 14.03 -3.49 15.09
N VAL A 147 13.80 -2.56 14.16
CA VAL A 147 14.51 -2.45 12.89
C VAL A 147 15.04 -1.04 12.69
N ARG A 148 16.23 -0.91 12.08
CA ARG A 148 16.80 0.35 11.60
C ARG A 148 17.36 0.17 10.19
N TYR A 149 17.50 1.27 9.47
CA TYR A 149 18.26 1.37 8.26
C TYR A 149 19.53 2.20 8.53
N ASP A 150 20.70 1.68 8.18
CA ASP A 150 21.98 2.35 8.50
C ASP A 150 22.56 3.18 7.33
N GLY A 151 21.82 3.26 6.24
CA GLY A 151 22.23 3.91 4.99
C GLY A 151 22.59 2.91 3.89
N LEU A 152 22.72 1.62 4.22
CA LEU A 152 23.02 0.54 3.29
C LEU A 152 22.07 -0.64 3.47
N ASP A 153 21.91 -1.08 4.73
CA ASP A 153 21.19 -2.29 5.09
C ASP A 153 20.06 -2.02 6.08
N PHE A 154 19.00 -2.83 6.01
CA PHE A 154 18.06 -2.99 7.11
C PHE A 154 18.62 -3.99 8.11
N LEU A 155 18.72 -3.55 9.37
CA LEU A 155 19.32 -4.31 10.46
C LEU A 155 18.34 -4.48 11.61
N ARG A 156 18.39 -5.63 12.28
CA ARG A 156 17.71 -5.81 13.57
C ARG A 156 18.44 -5.01 14.67
N ASN A 157 17.66 -4.37 15.53
CA ASN A 157 18.24 -3.54 16.61
C ASN A 157 18.90 -4.35 17.72
N HIS A 158 18.35 -5.54 18.05
CA HIS A 158 18.78 -6.31 19.21
C HIS A 158 20.09 -7.09 19.01
N ASP A 159 20.41 -7.49 17.79
CA ASP A 159 21.62 -8.31 17.48
C ASP A 159 22.43 -7.79 16.29
N GLY A 160 21.93 -6.77 15.59
CA GLY A 160 22.59 -6.20 14.43
C GLY A 160 22.55 -7.08 13.16
N ALA A 161 21.78 -8.17 13.17
CA ALA A 161 21.70 -9.04 12.01
C ALA A 161 21.02 -8.34 10.84
N GLN A 162 21.55 -8.55 9.64
CA GLN A 162 21.02 -8.01 8.39
C GLN A 162 19.69 -8.70 8.03
N LEU A 163 18.68 -7.87 7.73
CA LEU A 163 17.38 -8.30 7.22
C LEU A 163 17.32 -8.26 5.70
N SER A 164 17.81 -7.17 5.11
CA SER A 164 17.91 -6.98 3.67
C SER A 164 18.85 -5.85 3.33
N GLN A 165 19.33 -5.87 2.09
CA GLN A 165 19.92 -4.72 1.42
C GLN A 165 18.94 -4.30 0.32
N PRO A 166 18.31 -3.14 0.40
CA PRO A 166 17.42 -2.68 -0.66
C PRO A 166 18.21 -2.35 -1.93
N GLU A 167 17.58 -2.58 -3.09
CA GLU A 167 18.19 -2.22 -4.38
C GLU A 167 18.28 -0.70 -4.56
N ASP A 168 17.34 0.03 -3.97
CA ASP A 168 17.23 1.48 -3.99
C ASP A 168 17.34 2.04 -2.57
N GLU A 169 17.83 3.26 -2.42
CA GLU A 169 17.98 3.91 -1.12
C GLU A 169 16.65 4.46 -0.57
N GLU A 170 15.69 4.78 -1.45
CA GLU A 170 14.44 5.41 -1.09
C GLU A 170 13.62 4.62 -0.05
N PRO A 171 13.48 3.29 -0.12
CA PRO A 171 12.82 2.52 0.93
C PRO A 171 13.47 2.73 2.32
N GLY A 172 14.79 2.67 2.39
CA GLY A 172 15.52 2.90 3.64
C GLY A 172 15.31 4.31 4.18
N MET A 173 15.42 5.31 3.32
CA MET A 173 15.15 6.70 3.67
C MET A 173 13.71 6.92 4.15
N LEU A 174 12.72 6.32 3.47
CA LEU A 174 11.32 6.40 3.87
C LEU A 174 11.09 5.79 5.26
N PHE A 175 11.73 4.66 5.55
CA PHE A 175 11.64 4.00 6.84
C PHE A 175 12.19 4.90 7.97
N GLU A 176 13.38 5.48 7.80
CA GLU A 176 13.97 6.37 8.79
C GLU A 176 13.24 7.72 8.92
N ILE A 177 12.69 8.26 7.83
CA ILE A 177 11.79 9.42 7.91
C ILE A 177 10.57 9.08 8.79
N GLY A 178 9.99 7.89 8.64
CA GLY A 178 8.89 7.43 9.47
C GLY A 178 9.26 7.37 10.95
N ARG A 179 10.45 6.86 11.28
CA ARG A 179 10.98 6.87 12.65
C ARG A 179 11.05 8.30 13.21
N LEU A 180 11.65 9.23 12.46
CA LEU A 180 11.74 10.63 12.84
C LEU A 180 10.38 11.30 12.99
N MET A 181 9.39 10.93 12.16
CA MET A 181 8.03 11.43 12.30
C MET A 181 7.40 11.00 13.62
N VAL A 182 7.57 9.73 14.02
CA VAL A 182 7.11 9.23 15.32
C VAL A 182 7.80 9.97 16.48
N GLU A 183 9.13 10.06 16.45
CA GLU A 183 9.91 10.75 17.48
C GLU A 183 9.52 12.22 17.66
N ARG A 184 9.07 12.87 16.59
CA ARG A 184 8.67 14.28 16.57
C ARG A 184 7.16 14.50 16.70
N GLY A 185 6.36 13.44 16.81
CA GLY A 185 4.90 13.53 16.85
C GLY A 185 4.29 14.13 15.58
N VAL A 186 4.92 13.90 14.43
CA VAL A 186 4.45 14.40 13.12
C VAL A 186 3.57 13.33 12.46
N ALA A 187 2.34 13.70 12.10
CA ALA A 187 1.44 12.82 11.35
C ALA A 187 1.65 12.95 9.84
N ALA A 188 1.29 11.90 9.09
CA ALA A 188 1.17 11.97 7.64
C ALA A 188 0.10 13.00 7.25
N GLY A 189 0.37 13.80 6.22
CA GLY A 189 -0.57 14.80 5.70
C GLY A 189 -1.64 14.20 4.77
N VAL A 190 -2.12 12.98 5.07
CA VAL A 190 -3.19 12.30 4.31
C VAL A 190 -4.55 12.63 4.91
N GLU A 191 -5.57 12.75 4.07
CA GLU A 191 -6.93 13.10 4.48
C GLU A 191 -7.61 11.88 5.11
N TYR A 192 -8.00 11.99 6.39
CA TYR A 192 -8.86 11.00 7.03
C TYR A 192 -10.28 11.10 6.47
N VAL A 193 -10.90 9.96 6.22
CA VAL A 193 -12.30 9.85 5.77
C VAL A 193 -13.07 9.10 6.85
N ASP A 194 -14.10 9.72 7.39
CA ASP A 194 -14.99 9.00 8.30
C ASP A 194 -15.59 7.78 7.59
N PRO A 195 -15.56 6.59 8.19
CA PRO A 195 -16.26 5.46 7.63
C PRO A 195 -17.74 5.84 7.50
N GLU A 196 -18.33 5.67 6.31
CA GLU A 196 -19.77 5.83 6.16
C GLU A 196 -20.46 5.00 7.25
N PRO A 197 -21.42 5.58 7.99
CA PRO A 197 -22.18 4.81 8.96
C PRO A 197 -22.76 3.61 8.20
N ALA A 198 -22.49 2.40 8.71
CA ALA A 198 -22.98 1.18 8.11
C ALA A 198 -24.47 1.39 7.78
N ALA A 199 -24.82 1.29 6.49
CA ALA A 199 -26.19 1.49 6.04
C ALA A 199 -27.09 0.62 6.94
N ALA A 200 -28.03 1.26 7.62
CA ALA A 200 -28.95 0.56 8.49
C ALA A 200 -29.54 -0.60 7.66
N PRO A 201 -29.58 -1.83 8.19
CA PRO A 201 -30.07 -2.97 7.42
C PRO A 201 -31.45 -2.60 6.88
N SER A 202 -31.58 -2.51 5.56
CA SER A 202 -32.85 -2.26 4.91
C SER A 202 -33.73 -3.45 5.27
N MET A 203 -34.71 -3.22 6.13
CA MET A 203 -35.77 -4.18 6.39
C MET A 203 -36.69 -4.23 5.17
N SER A 204 -36.20 -4.82 4.09
CA SER A 204 -37.05 -5.30 3.00
C SER A 204 -37.48 -6.70 3.39
N GLY A 205 -38.74 -6.85 3.81
CA GLY A 205 -39.36 -8.15 3.96
C GLY A 205 -39.33 -8.91 2.64
N GLY A 206 -38.78 -10.12 2.71
CA GLY A 206 -38.73 -11.05 1.59
C GLY A 206 -38.11 -12.35 2.10
N ASP A 207 -39.00 -13.36 2.28
CA ASP A 207 -38.64 -14.73 2.65
C ASP A 207 -37.53 -15.28 1.76
N GLY A 208 -36.36 -15.50 2.32
CA GLY A 208 -35.24 -16.15 1.67
C GLY A 208 -34.50 -17.02 2.66
N TYR A 209 -34.80 -18.32 2.65
CA TYR A 209 -34.12 -19.34 3.44
C TYR A 209 -32.62 -19.38 3.15
N TYR A 210 -31.79 -18.89 4.05
CA TYR A 210 -30.36 -19.20 4.07
C TYR A 210 -30.14 -20.51 4.82
N LYS A 211 -29.79 -21.56 4.06
CA LYS A 211 -29.37 -22.85 4.61
C LYS A 211 -27.96 -22.70 5.15
N VAL A 212 -27.82 -22.58 6.45
CA VAL A 212 -26.54 -22.65 7.13
C VAL A 212 -26.10 -24.12 7.12
N LEU A 213 -25.04 -24.44 6.36
CA LEU A 213 -24.38 -25.72 6.46
C LEU A 213 -23.47 -25.70 7.70
N ILE A 214 -23.97 -26.24 8.78
CA ILE A 214 -23.18 -26.61 9.96
C ILE A 214 -22.60 -27.99 9.64
N ASN A 215 -21.26 -28.10 9.60
CA ASN A 215 -20.59 -29.38 9.56
C ASN A 215 -20.87 -30.11 10.87
N GLY A 216 -21.80 -31.07 10.83
CA GLY A 216 -22.06 -31.98 11.91
C GLY A 216 -21.13 -33.17 11.88
N GLN A 217 -20.60 -33.53 13.00
CA GLN A 217 -20.12 -34.88 13.27
C GLN A 217 -21.35 -35.71 13.61
N ASP A 218 -21.50 -36.81 12.91
CA ASP A 218 -22.43 -37.87 13.28
C ASP A 218 -21.71 -38.97 14.02
N ALA A 219 -22.35 -39.38 15.11
CA ALA A 219 -22.08 -40.61 15.83
C ALA A 219 -22.76 -41.80 15.11
#